data_c87af73fea9333380c9b99de7db5e863
#
_entry.id   c87af73fea9333380c9b99de7db5e863
#
_cell.length_a   1.000
_cell.length_b   1.000
_cell.length_c   1.000
_cell.angle_alpha   90.00
_cell.angle_beta   90.00
_cell.angle_gamma   90.00
#
_symmetry.space_group_name_H-M   'P 1'
#
loop_
_entity.id
_entity.type
_entity.pdbx_description
1 polymer ?
#
loop_
_entity_poly.entity_id
_entity_poly.type
_entity_poly.pdbx_seq_one_letter_code
_entity_poly.pdbx_strand_id
1 'polypeptide(L)'
;MDWWSELIDGAPMRDGKSTPSLKRYYRLLNRKFFNGDLPDNVIVRWDADEPDVACTEKRDKDDTTAYVIGFNRKKNPTKSLLLSAMLHEMLHISLKFKDNHGPAFDKGHRMLVKKGAFRKGAVIPDVTLF
;
A
#
# COMPACT_ATOMS: atom_id res chain seq x y z
N MET A 1 -1.90 -7.20 -21.72
CA MET A 1 -1.45 -8.12 -20.64
C MET A 1 -1.19 -7.30 -19.41
N ASP A 2 -1.69 -7.76 -18.30
CA ASP A 2 -1.49 -7.03 -17.03
C ASP A 2 -0.04 -7.13 -16.59
N TRP A 3 0.54 -6.03 -16.17
CA TRP A 3 1.95 -6.00 -15.75
C TRP A 3 2.25 -6.98 -14.63
N TRP A 4 1.26 -7.23 -13.75
CA TRP A 4 1.44 -8.12 -12.60
C TRP A 4 1.39 -9.60 -12.98
N SER A 5 0.91 -9.96 -14.17
CA SER A 5 0.88 -11.35 -14.62
C SER A 5 2.29 -11.88 -14.92
N GLU A 6 3.25 -10.99 -15.11
CA GLU A 6 4.65 -11.37 -15.29
C GLU A 6 5.37 -11.65 -13.98
N LEU A 7 4.75 -11.31 -12.85
CA LEU A 7 5.33 -11.54 -11.53
C LEU A 7 5.13 -12.99 -11.13
N ILE A 8 6.22 -13.64 -10.72
CA ILE A 8 6.16 -15.01 -10.19
C ILE A 8 6.12 -14.89 -8.68
N ASP A 9 4.92 -15.00 -8.12
CA ASP A 9 4.72 -14.89 -6.68
C ASP A 9 4.72 -16.23 -5.95
N GLY A 10 4.95 -17.32 -6.69
CA GLY A 10 4.99 -18.64 -6.10
C GLY A 10 3.61 -19.22 -5.83
N ALA A 11 3.44 -19.85 -4.68
CA ALA A 11 2.22 -20.53 -4.31
C ALA A 11 1.03 -19.58 -4.16
N PRO A 12 -0.21 -20.09 -4.27
CA PRO A 12 -1.40 -19.28 -4.03
C PRO A 12 -1.35 -18.58 -2.67
N MET A 13 -1.96 -17.39 -2.60
CA MET A 13 -2.03 -16.64 -1.37
C MET A 13 -2.76 -17.41 -0.28
N ARG A 14 -2.16 -17.44 0.88
CA ARG A 14 -2.78 -18.00 2.08
C ARG A 14 -3.14 -16.87 3.02
N ASP A 15 -4.14 -17.12 3.86
CA ASP A 15 -4.52 -16.20 4.90
C ASP A 15 -3.30 -15.83 5.75
N GLY A 16 -3.14 -14.54 6.01
CA GLY A 16 -2.07 -14.03 6.85
C GLY A 16 -0.71 -13.92 6.18
N LYS A 17 -0.60 -14.19 4.87
CA LYS A 17 0.67 -14.08 4.17
C LYS A 17 0.66 -13.00 3.11
N SER A 18 1.81 -12.36 2.95
CA SER A 18 2.01 -11.38 1.90
C SER A 18 2.22 -12.04 0.54
N THR A 19 1.80 -11.34 -0.51
CA THR A 19 2.23 -11.64 -1.87
C THR A 19 3.69 -11.18 -1.98
N PRO A 20 4.65 -12.07 -2.31
CA PRO A 20 6.07 -11.72 -2.24
C PRO A 20 6.50 -10.49 -3.03
N SER A 21 6.00 -10.33 -4.25
CA SER A 21 6.35 -9.16 -5.08
C SER A 21 5.82 -7.87 -4.46
N LEU A 22 4.60 -7.88 -3.93
CA LEU A 22 4.02 -6.71 -3.29
C LEU A 22 4.76 -6.36 -2.00
N LYS A 23 5.17 -7.36 -1.25
CA LYS A 23 5.95 -7.13 -0.04
C LYS A 23 7.31 -6.50 -0.35
N ARG A 24 7.94 -6.89 -1.46
CA ARG A 24 9.19 -6.26 -1.91
C ARG A 24 8.99 -4.79 -2.22
N TYR A 25 7.90 -4.44 -2.91
CA TYR A 25 7.57 -3.04 -3.18
C TYR A 25 7.34 -2.26 -1.89
N TYR A 26 6.61 -2.84 -0.95
CA TYR A 26 6.39 -2.22 0.35
C TYR A 26 7.71 -1.89 1.05
N ARG A 27 8.63 -2.84 1.12
CA ARG A 27 9.92 -2.64 1.76
C ARG A 27 10.76 -1.58 1.06
N LEU A 28 10.74 -1.58 -0.27
CA LEU A 28 11.44 -0.59 -1.06
C LEU A 28 10.91 0.81 -0.80
N LEU A 29 9.57 0.97 -0.84
CA LEU A 29 8.93 2.26 -0.61
C LEU A 29 9.12 2.74 0.83
N ASN A 30 9.08 1.83 1.78
CA ASN A 30 9.33 2.16 3.18
C ASN A 30 10.72 2.76 3.35
N ARG A 31 11.72 2.11 2.79
CA ARG A 31 13.09 2.57 2.85
C ARG A 31 13.29 3.90 2.16
N LYS A 32 12.69 4.05 0.98
CA LYS A 32 12.89 5.22 0.13
C LYS A 32 12.14 6.46 0.62
N PHE A 33 10.92 6.33 1.10
CA PHE A 33 10.05 7.46 1.39
C PHE A 33 9.68 7.61 2.87
N PHE A 34 9.90 6.60 3.67
CA PHE A 34 9.57 6.61 5.10
C PHE A 34 10.78 6.30 5.99
N ASN A 35 12.00 6.33 5.42
CA ASN A 35 13.25 6.07 6.14
C ASN A 35 13.28 4.71 6.86
N GLY A 36 12.48 3.75 6.40
CA GLY A 36 12.37 2.45 7.05
C GLY A 36 11.58 2.47 8.35
N ASP A 37 10.86 3.55 8.64
CA ASP A 37 10.17 3.72 9.92
C ASP A 37 8.89 2.92 10.06
N LEU A 38 8.30 2.47 8.95
CA LEU A 38 7.07 1.68 9.02
C LEU A 38 7.38 0.24 9.47
N PRO A 39 6.43 -0.42 10.16
CA PRO A 39 6.67 -1.78 10.64
C PRO A 39 6.87 -2.76 9.49
N ASP A 40 7.77 -3.73 9.67
CA ASP A 40 8.01 -4.76 8.65
C ASP A 40 6.98 -5.89 8.71
N ASN A 41 6.26 -6.03 9.80
CA ASN A 41 5.26 -7.08 9.97
C ASN A 41 3.91 -6.78 9.29
N VAL A 42 3.89 -5.83 8.35
CA VAL A 42 2.71 -5.53 7.54
C VAL A 42 2.54 -6.61 6.47
N ILE A 43 1.32 -7.13 6.37
CA ILE A 43 0.95 -8.08 5.32
C ILE A 43 0.50 -7.27 4.10
N VAL A 44 1.10 -7.54 2.95
CA VAL A 44 0.82 -6.82 1.71
C VAL A 44 0.46 -7.85 0.64
N ARG A 45 -0.78 -7.82 0.15
CA ARG A 45 -1.27 -8.90 -0.70
C ARG A 45 -2.31 -8.45 -1.72
N TRP A 46 -2.45 -9.23 -2.79
CA TRP A 46 -3.61 -9.13 -3.67
C TRP A 46 -4.83 -9.66 -2.93
N ASP A 47 -5.96 -9.00 -3.13
CA ASP A 47 -7.23 -9.40 -2.53
C ASP A 47 -8.33 -9.26 -3.58
N ALA A 48 -8.81 -10.41 -4.06
CA ALA A 48 -9.85 -10.45 -5.09
C ALA A 48 -11.19 -9.93 -4.57
N ASP A 49 -11.41 -9.99 -3.27
CA ASP A 49 -12.65 -9.56 -2.64
C ASP A 49 -12.65 -8.09 -2.25
N GLU A 50 -11.50 -7.40 -2.41
CA GLU A 50 -11.42 -5.98 -2.10
C GLU A 50 -12.27 -5.17 -3.09
N PRO A 51 -13.31 -4.44 -2.65
CA PRO A 51 -14.18 -3.69 -3.55
C PRO A 51 -13.54 -2.41 -4.08
N ASP A 52 -12.55 -1.87 -3.38
CA ASP A 52 -11.85 -0.63 -3.75
C ASP A 52 -10.49 -0.93 -4.36
N VAL A 53 -9.78 0.13 -4.74
CA VAL A 53 -8.42 0.00 -5.29
C VAL A 53 -7.51 -0.67 -4.28
N ALA A 54 -7.57 -0.22 -3.03
CA ALA A 54 -6.80 -0.77 -1.93
C ALA A 54 -7.50 -0.47 -0.60
N CYS A 55 -7.16 -1.25 0.40
CA CYS A 55 -7.64 -1.02 1.76
C CYS A 55 -6.58 -1.49 2.76
N THR A 56 -6.41 -0.72 3.82
CA THR A 56 -5.56 -1.11 4.94
C THR A 56 -6.43 -1.42 6.14
N GLU A 57 -6.22 -2.61 6.70
CA GLU A 57 -6.92 -3.08 7.88
C GLU A 57 -5.93 -3.13 9.04
N LYS A 58 -6.34 -2.60 10.18
CA LYS A 58 -5.57 -2.70 11.42
C LYS A 58 -6.08 -3.90 12.21
N ARG A 59 -5.17 -4.78 12.61
CA ARG A 59 -5.50 -5.95 13.41
C ARG A 59 -4.74 -5.90 14.71
N ASP A 60 -5.47 -5.91 15.82
CA ASP A 60 -4.90 -5.97 17.17
C ASP A 60 -5.08 -7.36 17.73
N LYS A 61 -4.00 -7.96 18.21
CA LYS A 61 -4.02 -9.28 18.84
C LYS A 61 -2.92 -9.37 19.88
N ASP A 62 -3.29 -9.72 21.11
CA ASP A 62 -2.35 -9.97 22.22
C ASP A 62 -1.32 -8.83 22.38
N ASP A 63 -1.80 -7.61 22.50
CA ASP A 63 -0.99 -6.39 22.63
C ASP A 63 -0.11 -6.09 21.41
N THR A 64 -0.31 -6.81 20.30
CA THR A 64 0.42 -6.59 19.06
C THR A 64 -0.51 -6.00 18.03
N THR A 65 -0.06 -4.93 17.37
CA THR A 65 -0.78 -4.34 16.24
C THR A 65 -0.12 -4.77 14.95
N ALA A 66 -0.92 -5.28 14.03
CA ALA A 66 -0.48 -5.60 12.68
C ALA A 66 -1.38 -4.92 11.67
N TYR A 67 -0.85 -4.68 10.47
CA TYR A 67 -1.62 -4.10 9.39
C TYR A 67 -1.64 -5.05 8.21
N VAL A 68 -2.76 -5.05 7.50
CA VAL A 68 -2.91 -5.81 6.26
C VAL A 68 -3.33 -4.84 5.17
N ILE A 69 -2.56 -4.77 4.10
CA ILE A 69 -2.90 -3.97 2.92
C ILE A 69 -3.33 -4.92 1.82
N GLY A 70 -4.58 -4.82 1.40
CA GLY A 70 -5.13 -5.60 0.29
C GLY A 70 -5.30 -4.73 -0.94
N PHE A 71 -4.98 -5.29 -2.12
CA PHE A 71 -5.10 -4.59 -3.40
C PHE A 71 -5.96 -5.39 -4.36
N ASN A 72 -6.88 -4.71 -5.04
CA ASN A 72 -7.64 -5.33 -6.12
C ASN A 72 -6.83 -5.27 -7.41
N ARG A 73 -6.51 -6.45 -8.00
CA ARG A 73 -5.69 -6.51 -9.22
C ARG A 73 -6.30 -5.75 -10.38
N LYS A 74 -7.60 -5.90 -10.57
CA LYS A 74 -8.29 -5.30 -11.72
C LYS A 74 -8.29 -3.78 -11.66
N LYS A 75 -8.33 -3.23 -10.45
CA LYS A 75 -8.32 -1.78 -10.23
C LYS A 75 -6.94 -1.18 -10.18
N ASN A 76 -5.89 -2.02 -10.25
CA ASN A 76 -4.50 -1.60 -10.31
C ASN A 76 -3.87 -2.12 -11.61
N PRO A 77 -4.35 -1.64 -12.77
CA PRO A 77 -3.91 -2.19 -14.05
C PRO A 77 -2.48 -1.81 -14.45
N THR A 78 -1.87 -0.87 -13.76
CA THR A 78 -0.48 -0.49 -14.00
C THR A 78 0.32 -0.48 -12.71
N LYS A 79 1.62 -0.64 -12.84
CA LYS A 79 2.54 -0.56 -11.70
C LYS A 79 2.48 0.81 -11.03
N SER A 80 2.38 1.88 -11.81
CA SER A 80 2.27 3.24 -11.27
C SER A 80 1.06 3.41 -10.38
N LEU A 81 -0.10 2.89 -10.81
CA LEU A 81 -1.31 2.96 -10.02
C LEU A 81 -1.17 2.15 -8.73
N LEU A 82 -0.60 0.96 -8.82
CA LEU A 82 -0.37 0.13 -7.64
C LEU A 82 0.54 0.82 -6.63
N LEU A 83 1.67 1.35 -7.08
CA LEU A 83 2.62 1.99 -6.17
C LEU A 83 2.04 3.26 -5.55
N SER A 84 1.24 4.03 -6.32
CA SER A 84 0.54 5.20 -5.79
C SER A 84 -0.46 4.80 -4.70
N ALA A 85 -1.24 3.75 -4.96
CA ALA A 85 -2.18 3.23 -3.97
C ALA A 85 -1.44 2.71 -2.74
N MET A 86 -0.33 2.01 -2.94
CA MET A 86 0.47 1.49 -1.83
C MET A 86 1.02 2.61 -0.95
N LEU A 87 1.56 3.67 -1.55
CA LEU A 87 2.03 4.84 -0.81
C LEU A 87 0.92 5.50 -0.01
N HIS A 88 -0.28 5.59 -0.59
CA HIS A 88 -1.45 6.12 0.09
C HIS A 88 -1.77 5.31 1.36
N GLU A 89 -1.81 3.98 1.23
CA GLU A 89 -2.09 3.09 2.36
C GLU A 89 -0.95 3.13 3.39
N MET A 90 0.30 3.19 2.93
CA MET A 90 1.45 3.31 3.83
C MET A 90 1.41 4.62 4.62
N LEU A 91 0.92 5.69 4.02
CA LEU A 91 0.75 6.96 4.72
C LEU A 91 -0.26 6.83 5.86
N HIS A 92 -1.37 6.12 5.65
CA HIS A 92 -2.31 5.82 6.73
C HIS A 92 -1.62 5.10 7.90
N ILE A 93 -0.76 4.12 7.60
CA ILE A 93 -0.02 3.40 8.63
C ILE A 93 0.93 4.35 9.37
N SER A 94 1.63 5.21 8.65
CA SER A 94 2.58 6.15 9.26
C SER A 94 1.89 7.12 10.22
N LEU A 95 0.64 7.46 9.95
CA LEU A 95 -0.17 8.33 10.79
C LEU A 95 -1.01 7.56 11.81
N LYS A 96 -0.88 6.23 11.84
CA LYS A 96 -1.65 5.34 12.72
C LYS A 96 -3.16 5.59 12.59
N PHE A 97 -3.61 5.83 11.36
CA PHE A 97 -5.01 6.14 11.01
C PHE A 97 -5.58 7.39 11.70
N LYS A 98 -4.72 8.25 12.20
CA LYS A 98 -5.17 9.55 12.70
C LYS A 98 -5.55 10.44 11.54
N ASP A 99 -6.61 11.21 11.75
CA ASP A 99 -7.04 12.24 10.81
C ASP A 99 -7.53 11.71 9.46
N ASN A 100 -7.60 10.42 9.28
CA ASN A 100 -8.04 9.77 8.05
C ASN A 100 -7.51 10.50 6.79
N HIS A 101 -8.33 11.25 6.04
CA HIS A 101 -7.90 12.06 4.90
C HIS A 101 -7.90 13.56 5.22
N GLY A 102 -7.72 13.92 6.46
CA GLY A 102 -7.72 15.32 6.91
C GLY A 102 -6.37 16.02 6.78
N PRO A 103 -6.14 17.10 7.57
CA PRO A 103 -4.93 17.92 7.42
C PRO A 103 -3.61 17.19 7.60
N ALA A 104 -3.52 16.26 8.54
CA ALA A 104 -2.27 15.51 8.76
C ALA A 104 -1.95 14.61 7.58
N PHE A 105 -2.96 13.94 7.03
CA PHE A 105 -2.80 13.12 5.84
C PHE A 105 -2.37 13.97 4.64
N ASP A 106 -3.04 15.10 4.44
CA ASP A 106 -2.74 16.02 3.35
C ASP A 106 -1.31 16.54 3.42
N LYS A 107 -0.85 16.90 4.61
CA LYS A 107 0.54 17.32 4.84
C LYS A 107 1.53 16.19 4.50
N GLY A 108 1.26 14.98 4.97
CA GLY A 108 2.10 13.81 4.67
C GLY A 108 2.14 13.51 3.19
N HIS A 109 1.02 13.60 2.51
CA HIS A 109 0.94 13.42 1.07
C HIS A 109 1.82 14.45 0.33
N ARG A 110 1.73 15.71 0.72
CA ARG A 110 2.56 16.76 0.12
C ARG A 110 4.06 16.50 0.33
N MET A 111 4.44 15.99 1.49
CA MET A 111 5.82 15.61 1.74
C MET A 111 6.30 14.48 0.82
N LEU A 112 5.45 13.49 0.57
CA LEU A 112 5.76 12.42 -0.36
C LEU A 112 5.94 12.95 -1.78
N VAL A 113 5.08 13.86 -2.21
CA VAL A 113 5.20 14.52 -3.52
C VAL A 113 6.55 15.23 -3.64
N LYS A 114 6.95 15.96 -2.62
CA LYS A 114 8.25 16.65 -2.60
C LYS A 114 9.42 15.69 -2.71
N LYS A 115 9.29 14.48 -2.14
CA LYS A 115 10.32 13.45 -2.24
C LYS A 115 10.32 12.73 -3.58
N GLY A 116 9.41 13.07 -4.48
CA GLY A 116 9.30 12.46 -5.79
C GLY A 116 8.56 11.14 -5.83
N ALA A 117 7.72 10.86 -4.83
CA ALA A 117 7.00 9.59 -4.70
C ALA A 117 6.03 9.32 -5.84
N PHE A 118 5.45 10.36 -6.43
CA PHE A 118 4.43 10.26 -7.47
C PHE A 118 4.93 10.83 -8.81
N ARG A 119 6.13 10.44 -9.21
CA ARG A 119 6.75 10.97 -10.43
C ARG A 119 6.11 10.44 -11.71
N LYS A 120 6.41 11.14 -12.82
CA LYS A 120 6.11 10.73 -14.21
C LYS A 120 4.63 10.48 -14.43
N GLY A 121 3.81 11.37 -13.90
CA GLY A 121 2.38 11.25 -14.10
C GLY A 121 1.76 10.09 -13.32
N ALA A 122 2.46 9.56 -12.33
CA ALA A 122 1.83 8.67 -11.37
C ALA A 122 0.81 9.51 -10.61
N VAL A 123 -0.36 9.63 -11.20
CA VAL A 123 -1.47 10.37 -10.61
C VAL A 123 -2.13 9.44 -9.62
N ILE A 124 -2.38 9.95 -8.41
CA ILE A 124 -3.25 9.22 -7.50
C ILE A 124 -4.63 9.23 -8.15
N PRO A 125 -5.19 8.05 -8.46
CA PRO A 125 -6.49 8.00 -9.09
C PRO A 125 -7.53 8.71 -8.22
N ASP A 126 -8.47 9.39 -8.85
CA ASP A 126 -9.61 9.96 -8.17
C ASP A 126 -10.60 8.84 -7.83
N VAL A 127 -10.16 7.95 -6.97
CA VAL A 127 -10.92 6.79 -6.52
C VAL A 127 -10.86 6.71 -5.01
N THR A 128 -11.80 5.98 -4.42
CA THR A 128 -11.84 5.78 -2.99
C THR A 128 -10.68 4.87 -2.54
N LEU A 129 -9.81 5.40 -1.70
CA LEU A 129 -8.72 4.67 -1.07
C LEU A 129 -8.89 4.71 0.44
N PHE A 130 -8.47 3.68 1.13
CA PHE A 130 -8.59 3.56 2.58
C PHE A 130 -7.26 3.43 3.27
#